data_2a4ff3db6cd3f4728e9249c2dcbf9f0a
#
_entry.id   2a4ff3db6cd3f4728e9249c2dcbf9f0a
#
_cell.length_a   1.000
_cell.length_b   1.000
_cell.length_c   1.000
_cell.angle_alpha   90.00
_cell.angle_beta   90.00
_cell.angle_gamma   90.00
#
_symmetry.space_group_name_H-M   'P 1'
#
loop_
_entity.id
_entity.type
_entity.pdbx_description
1 polymer ?
#
loop_
_entity_poly.entity_id
_entity_poly.type
_entity_poly.pdbx_seq_one_letter_code
_entity_poly.pdbx_strand_id
1 'polypeptide(L)'
;MAVSRWERGAQEPPAEWYIQLGNLAGDPECWYFWGRAGLRSADLMQVFPSARGRMRPEKLQGKTVVAAGAGKHKVEQELVAIPLLPVFAGTHGNAGDKVINLDQVQPEEMLAAPTTWCPHPAETMCLRVKGNSMAPLIHDGYIVAVDAFLKDRAKLADCIVIAWNKDVGLTISRLKAFDGVDVLVPENREYQSVTMGKDQTWRILGKVLWWIGRSD
;
A
#
# COMPACT_ATOMS: atom_id res chain seq x y z
N MET A 1 19.11 -41.74 -2.42
CA MET A 1 17.92 -42.39 -1.83
C MET A 1 17.01 -41.49 -1.01
N ALA A 2 17.43 -40.33 -0.55
CA ALA A 2 16.56 -39.37 0.18
C ALA A 2 15.52 -38.71 -0.74
N VAL A 3 15.91 -38.24 -1.91
CA VAL A 3 15.06 -37.53 -2.89
C VAL A 3 13.83 -38.38 -3.31
N SER A 4 14.00 -39.67 -3.51
CA SER A 4 12.90 -40.59 -3.88
C SER A 4 11.82 -40.74 -2.80
N ARG A 5 12.11 -40.44 -1.54
CA ARG A 5 11.11 -40.44 -0.45
C ARG A 5 10.33 -39.13 -0.43
N TRP A 6 10.97 -38.02 -0.84
CA TRP A 6 10.35 -36.71 -0.94
C TRP A 6 9.37 -36.66 -2.10
N GLU A 7 9.77 -37.18 -3.27
CA GLU A 7 8.92 -37.26 -4.45
C GLU A 7 7.64 -38.07 -4.24
N ARG A 8 7.71 -39.09 -3.37
CA ARG A 8 6.56 -39.94 -3.01
C ARG A 8 5.75 -39.39 -1.81
N GLY A 9 6.12 -38.24 -1.27
CA GLY A 9 5.45 -37.65 -0.12
C GLY A 9 5.62 -38.42 1.20
N ALA A 10 6.57 -39.40 1.25
CA ALA A 10 6.80 -40.24 2.41
C ALA A 10 7.60 -39.52 3.50
N GLN A 11 8.27 -38.43 3.16
CA GLN A 11 9.03 -37.59 4.09
C GLN A 11 9.14 -36.18 3.49
N GLU A 12 8.99 -35.16 4.33
CA GLU A 12 9.27 -33.77 3.89
C GLU A 12 10.77 -33.51 3.84
N PRO A 13 11.24 -32.72 2.85
CA PRO A 13 12.64 -32.26 2.82
C PRO A 13 12.98 -31.43 4.05
N PRO A 14 14.20 -31.49 4.58
CA PRO A 14 14.68 -30.54 5.59
C PRO A 14 14.64 -29.11 5.08
N ALA A 15 14.51 -28.13 5.98
CA ALA A 15 14.40 -26.70 5.65
C ALA A 15 15.53 -26.20 4.72
N GLU A 16 16.74 -26.71 4.89
CA GLU A 16 17.91 -26.36 4.08
C GLU A 16 17.70 -26.63 2.58
N TRP A 17 17.01 -27.73 2.24
CA TRP A 17 16.70 -28.05 0.85
C TRP A 17 15.65 -27.12 0.25
N TYR A 18 14.66 -26.73 1.05
CA TYR A 18 13.70 -25.72 0.63
C TYR A 18 14.37 -24.37 0.39
N ILE A 19 15.34 -23.96 1.20
CA ILE A 19 16.12 -22.76 1.00
C ILE A 19 16.91 -22.84 -0.33
N GLN A 20 17.58 -23.95 -0.58
CA GLN A 20 18.35 -24.15 -1.82
C GLN A 20 17.43 -24.15 -3.05
N LEU A 21 16.28 -24.80 -2.98
CA LEU A 21 15.30 -24.79 -4.06
C LEU A 21 14.77 -23.38 -4.32
N GLY A 22 14.48 -22.61 -3.27
CA GLY A 22 14.08 -21.23 -3.42
C GLY A 22 15.14 -20.37 -4.09
N ASN A 23 16.42 -20.53 -3.71
CA ASN A 23 17.52 -19.81 -4.33
C ASN A 23 17.74 -20.20 -5.81
N LEU A 24 17.38 -21.42 -6.18
CA LEU A 24 17.50 -21.91 -7.56
C LEU A 24 16.30 -21.50 -8.42
N ALA A 25 15.11 -21.47 -7.85
CA ALA A 25 13.88 -21.18 -8.56
C ALA A 25 13.76 -19.72 -9.02
N GLY A 26 14.34 -18.78 -8.26
CA GLY A 26 14.19 -17.35 -8.53
C GLY A 26 12.78 -16.83 -8.20
N ASP A 27 12.57 -15.53 -8.42
CA ASP A 27 11.26 -14.89 -8.23
C ASP A 27 10.27 -15.29 -9.35
N PRO A 28 9.00 -15.59 -9.03
CA PRO A 28 8.34 -15.55 -7.71
C PRO A 28 8.33 -16.91 -6.98
N GLU A 29 8.75 -17.99 -7.61
CA GLU A 29 8.63 -19.37 -7.09
C GLU A 29 9.46 -19.59 -5.83
N CYS A 30 10.53 -18.82 -5.63
CA CYS A 30 11.36 -18.85 -4.43
C CYS A 30 10.56 -18.69 -3.14
N TRP A 31 9.51 -17.86 -3.14
CA TRP A 31 8.68 -17.60 -1.97
C TRP A 31 7.93 -18.83 -1.47
N TYR A 32 7.50 -19.70 -2.37
CA TYR A 32 6.89 -20.96 -2.00
C TYR A 32 7.86 -21.85 -1.20
N PHE A 33 9.07 -22.00 -1.72
CA PHE A 33 10.08 -22.84 -1.09
C PHE A 33 10.58 -22.26 0.23
N TRP A 34 10.82 -20.97 0.29
CA TRP A 34 11.26 -20.30 1.51
C TRP A 34 10.17 -20.31 2.59
N GLY A 35 8.92 -20.16 2.22
CA GLY A 35 7.78 -20.33 3.12
C GLY A 35 7.71 -21.73 3.72
N ARG A 36 7.97 -22.79 2.92
CA ARG A 36 8.04 -24.19 3.37
C ARG A 36 9.24 -24.42 4.29
N ALA A 37 10.32 -23.69 4.14
CA ALA A 37 11.46 -23.70 5.05
C ALA A 37 11.16 -23.03 6.41
N GLY A 38 9.99 -22.40 6.56
CA GLY A 38 9.62 -21.64 7.75
C GLY A 38 10.15 -20.21 7.79
N LEU A 39 10.75 -19.72 6.66
CA LEU A 39 11.21 -18.36 6.57
C LEU A 39 10.02 -17.44 6.31
N ARG A 40 9.87 -16.42 7.16
CA ARG A 40 8.88 -15.36 6.95
C ARG A 40 9.50 -14.29 6.06
N SER A 41 8.69 -13.60 5.27
CA SER A 41 9.14 -12.49 4.43
C SER A 41 9.94 -11.44 5.20
N ALA A 42 9.58 -11.19 6.47
CA ALA A 42 10.31 -10.31 7.37
C ALA A 42 11.75 -10.78 7.68
N ASP A 43 11.97 -12.07 7.82
CA ASP A 43 13.28 -12.66 8.13
C ASP A 43 14.20 -12.59 6.91
N LEU A 44 13.65 -12.80 5.72
CA LEU A 44 14.38 -12.74 4.45
C LEU A 44 14.86 -11.32 4.11
N MET A 45 14.09 -10.30 4.43
CA MET A 45 14.49 -8.90 4.21
C MET A 45 15.64 -8.44 5.11
N GLN A 46 15.91 -9.13 6.23
CA GLN A 46 17.08 -8.86 7.07
C GLN A 46 18.36 -9.48 6.47
N VAL A 47 18.21 -10.64 5.83
CA VAL A 47 19.36 -11.40 5.28
C VAL A 47 19.77 -10.93 3.89
N PHE A 48 18.83 -10.41 3.10
CA PHE A 48 19.09 -9.90 1.74
C PHE A 48 18.74 -8.40 1.63
N PRO A 49 19.66 -7.51 2.03
CA PRO A 49 19.46 -6.06 1.91
C PRO A 49 19.22 -5.58 0.48
N SER A 50 19.66 -6.35 -0.52
CA SER A 50 19.41 -6.08 -1.95
C SER A 50 17.97 -6.35 -2.38
N ALA A 51 17.21 -7.16 -1.65
CA ALA A 51 15.76 -7.32 -1.82
C ALA A 51 14.97 -6.08 -1.37
N ARG A 52 15.62 -5.11 -0.69
CA ARG A 52 15.07 -3.78 -0.39
C ARG A 52 14.89 -2.88 -1.62
N GLY A 53 15.37 -3.34 -2.77
CA GLY A 53 15.16 -2.67 -4.03
C GLY A 53 13.77 -2.99 -4.55
N ARG A 54 12.81 -2.08 -4.27
CA ARG A 54 11.49 -1.99 -4.92
C ARG A 54 10.76 -3.33 -4.95
N MET A 55 9.85 -3.56 -4.01
CA MET A 55 8.69 -4.39 -4.29
C MET A 55 8.00 -3.76 -5.52
N ARG A 56 8.35 -4.23 -6.70
CA ARG A 56 7.55 -3.92 -7.89
C ARG A 56 6.20 -4.56 -7.61
N PRO A 57 5.09 -3.82 -7.75
CA PRO A 57 3.77 -4.42 -7.68
C PRO A 57 3.76 -5.53 -8.73
N GLU A 58 3.80 -6.77 -8.29
CA GLU A 58 3.70 -7.88 -9.21
C GLU A 58 2.31 -7.84 -9.82
N LYS A 59 2.27 -7.83 -11.14
CA LYS A 59 1.02 -8.07 -11.85
C LYS A 59 0.57 -9.46 -11.45
N LEU A 60 -0.47 -9.54 -10.64
CA LEU A 60 -1.15 -10.78 -10.35
C LEU A 60 -1.75 -11.25 -11.67
N GLN A 61 -1.03 -12.06 -12.43
CA GLN A 61 -1.53 -12.70 -13.65
C GLN A 61 -2.50 -13.81 -13.26
N GLY A 62 -3.58 -13.43 -12.63
CA GLY A 62 -4.70 -14.30 -12.32
C GLY A 62 -5.76 -14.17 -13.40
N LYS A 63 -5.79 -15.10 -14.32
CA LYS A 63 -6.70 -15.11 -15.47
C LYS A 63 -8.17 -15.36 -15.13
N THR A 64 -8.58 -15.49 -13.89
CA THR A 64 -9.97 -15.84 -13.61
C THR A 64 -10.46 -15.12 -12.35
N VAL A 65 -11.11 -13.99 -12.55
CA VAL A 65 -12.00 -13.44 -11.52
C VAL A 65 -13.34 -14.15 -11.66
N VAL A 66 -13.69 -14.93 -10.66
CA VAL A 66 -15.05 -15.46 -10.55
C VAL A 66 -15.94 -14.33 -10.12
N ALA A 67 -16.74 -13.79 -11.02
CA ALA A 67 -17.75 -12.80 -10.70
C ALA A 67 -18.81 -13.45 -9.79
N ALA A 68 -18.86 -13.07 -8.54
CA ALA A 68 -19.90 -13.50 -7.63
C ALA A 68 -21.27 -12.98 -8.15
N GLY A 69 -22.22 -13.89 -8.38
CA GLY A 69 -23.61 -13.56 -8.77
C GLY A 69 -23.85 -13.23 -10.24
N ALA A 70 -22.83 -13.13 -11.07
CA ALA A 70 -22.99 -12.99 -12.51
C ALA A 70 -22.94 -14.39 -13.15
N GLY A 71 -24.02 -14.80 -13.84
CA GLY A 71 -23.99 -16.02 -14.64
C GLY A 71 -22.80 -16.05 -15.60
N LYS A 72 -22.50 -17.12 -16.17
CA LYS A 72 -21.47 -17.60 -17.15
C LYS A 72 -20.54 -16.59 -17.89
N HIS A 73 -20.46 -15.32 -17.49
CA HIS A 73 -19.58 -14.33 -18.09
C HIS A 73 -18.23 -14.34 -17.39
N LYS A 74 -17.20 -14.82 -18.09
CA LYS A 74 -15.80 -14.66 -17.69
C LYS A 74 -15.38 -13.25 -18.04
N VAL A 75 -15.06 -12.43 -17.06
CA VAL A 75 -14.41 -11.13 -17.28
C VAL A 75 -12.92 -11.35 -17.04
N GLU A 76 -12.12 -11.22 -18.09
CA GLU A 76 -10.67 -11.18 -17.95
C GLU A 76 -10.28 -9.75 -17.52
N GLN A 77 -9.77 -9.61 -16.29
CA GLN A 77 -9.33 -8.34 -15.74
C GLN A 77 -7.92 -8.48 -15.19
N GLU A 78 -7.05 -7.56 -15.57
CA GLU A 78 -5.70 -7.48 -15.02
C GLU A 78 -5.77 -6.88 -13.62
N LEU A 79 -5.18 -7.58 -12.65
CA LEU A 79 -5.11 -7.14 -11.26
C LEU A 79 -3.68 -6.79 -10.88
N VAL A 80 -3.53 -5.86 -9.94
CA VAL A 80 -2.27 -5.51 -9.31
C VAL A 80 -2.38 -5.68 -7.80
N ALA A 81 -1.34 -6.19 -7.17
CA ALA A 81 -1.22 -6.26 -5.73
C ALA A 81 -0.66 -4.93 -5.19
N ILE A 82 -1.39 -4.29 -4.30
CA ILE A 82 -1.04 -2.99 -3.70
C ILE A 82 -0.72 -3.22 -2.23
N PRO A 83 0.44 -2.77 -1.71
CA PRO A 83 0.78 -2.92 -0.31
C PRO A 83 -0.13 -2.07 0.59
N LEU A 84 -0.69 -2.68 1.62
CA LEU A 84 -1.34 -1.99 2.73
C LEU A 84 -0.31 -1.78 3.84
N LEU A 85 -0.01 -0.53 4.14
CA LEU A 85 0.98 -0.18 5.15
C LEU A 85 0.33 -0.05 6.53
N PRO A 86 1.02 -0.46 7.62
CA PRO A 86 0.57 -0.29 8.99
C PRO A 86 0.73 1.18 9.45
N VAL A 87 0.21 2.10 8.65
CA VAL A 87 0.32 3.55 8.86
C VAL A 87 -1.07 4.15 8.74
N PHE A 88 -1.39 5.04 9.65
CA PHE A 88 -2.66 5.72 9.70
C PHE A 88 -2.55 7.14 9.16
N ALA A 89 -3.45 7.50 8.25
CA ALA A 89 -3.63 8.88 7.80
C ALA A 89 -4.81 9.49 8.58
N GLY A 90 -4.57 10.53 9.38
CA GLY A 90 -5.65 11.15 10.17
C GLY A 90 -5.18 12.31 11.04
N THR A 91 -6.14 12.94 11.72
CA THR A 91 -6.00 14.20 12.44
C THR A 91 -5.05 14.20 13.65
N HIS A 92 -4.59 13.06 14.08
CA HIS A 92 -3.57 12.90 15.13
C HIS A 92 -2.76 11.65 14.81
N GLY A 93 -2.20 11.62 13.60
CA GLY A 93 -1.23 10.60 13.20
C GLY A 93 -0.08 10.59 14.18
N ASN A 94 0.60 9.47 14.33
CA ASN A 94 1.75 9.36 15.21
C ASN A 94 2.72 10.51 14.95
N ALA A 95 2.64 11.54 15.78
CA ALA A 95 3.63 12.57 15.86
C ALA A 95 4.91 11.92 16.40
N GLY A 96 5.71 11.41 15.49
CA GLY A 96 7.01 10.83 15.76
C GLY A 96 8.02 11.50 14.85
N ASP A 97 9.13 11.91 15.42
CA ASP A 97 10.23 12.71 14.84
C ASP A 97 10.88 12.18 13.55
N LYS A 98 10.33 11.18 12.91
CA LYS A 98 10.90 10.62 11.69
C LYS A 98 10.04 11.00 10.50
N VAL A 99 10.64 11.68 9.54
CA VAL A 99 10.13 11.74 8.18
C VAL A 99 9.75 10.32 7.79
N ILE A 100 8.43 10.04 7.74
CA ILE A 100 7.96 8.72 7.37
C ILE A 100 8.25 8.56 5.88
N ASN A 101 9.31 7.81 5.58
CA ASN A 101 9.54 7.32 4.24
C ASN A 101 8.63 6.10 4.05
N LEU A 102 7.46 6.31 3.46
CA LEU A 102 6.48 5.25 3.26
C LEU A 102 7.05 4.08 2.45
N ASP A 103 8.03 4.34 1.59
CA ASP A 103 8.71 3.31 0.79
C ASP A 103 9.55 2.34 1.63
N GLN A 104 9.84 2.69 2.88
CA GLN A 104 10.63 1.85 3.80
C GLN A 104 9.77 1.11 4.82
N VAL A 105 8.46 1.37 4.83
CA VAL A 105 7.52 0.71 5.74
C VAL A 105 7.17 -0.66 5.17
N GLN A 106 7.29 -1.70 6.00
CA GLN A 106 6.87 -3.05 5.60
C GLN A 106 5.35 -3.13 5.53
N PRO A 107 4.76 -3.65 4.45
CA PRO A 107 3.33 -3.85 4.35
C PRO A 107 2.84 -4.91 5.33
N GLU A 108 1.65 -4.70 5.89
CA GLU A 108 0.96 -5.71 6.71
C GLU A 108 0.18 -6.72 5.85
N GLU A 109 -0.36 -6.25 4.74
CA GLU A 109 -1.19 -7.02 3.81
C GLU A 109 -0.99 -6.54 2.37
N MET A 110 -1.47 -7.33 1.41
CA MET A 110 -1.54 -6.95 0.00
C MET A 110 -3.01 -6.93 -0.44
N LEU A 111 -3.43 -5.85 -1.09
CA LEU A 111 -4.77 -5.69 -1.64
C LEU A 111 -4.73 -5.86 -3.15
N ALA A 112 -5.64 -6.66 -3.70
CA ALA A 112 -5.80 -6.78 -5.14
C ALA A 112 -6.77 -5.71 -5.67
N ALA A 113 -6.34 -4.97 -6.69
CA ALA A 113 -7.18 -4.00 -7.38
C ALA A 113 -7.01 -4.10 -8.90
N PRO A 114 -7.99 -3.65 -9.69
CA PRO A 114 -7.82 -3.52 -11.13
C PRO A 114 -6.64 -2.60 -11.47
N THR A 115 -5.82 -2.99 -12.45
CA THR A 115 -4.71 -2.16 -12.93
C THR A 115 -5.18 -0.78 -13.39
N THR A 116 -6.38 -0.71 -13.93
CA THR A 116 -7.02 0.55 -14.38
C THR A 116 -7.29 1.54 -13.26
N TRP A 117 -7.34 1.08 -12.00
CA TRP A 117 -7.53 1.93 -10.83
C TRP A 117 -6.23 2.50 -10.28
N CYS A 118 -5.09 2.04 -10.79
CA CYS A 118 -3.76 2.41 -10.32
C CYS A 118 -2.89 2.86 -11.50
N PRO A 119 -2.94 4.15 -11.87
CA PRO A 119 -2.16 4.68 -13.02
C PRO A 119 -0.66 4.45 -12.88
N HIS A 120 -0.14 4.49 -11.66
CA HIS A 120 1.27 4.24 -11.34
C HIS A 120 1.37 3.12 -10.30
N PRO A 121 1.20 1.85 -10.69
CA PRO A 121 1.13 0.75 -9.73
C PRO A 121 2.38 0.61 -8.85
N ALA A 122 3.56 0.93 -9.39
CA ALA A 122 4.82 0.87 -8.66
C ALA A 122 4.92 1.89 -7.52
N GLU A 123 4.13 2.95 -7.58
CA GLU A 123 4.13 4.06 -6.61
C GLU A 123 2.80 4.14 -5.85
N THR A 124 1.94 3.11 -6.02
CA THR A 124 0.64 3.06 -5.34
C THR A 124 0.75 2.22 -4.07
N MET A 125 0.22 2.74 -2.98
CA MET A 125 0.14 2.07 -1.69
C MET A 125 -1.22 2.32 -1.03
N CYS A 126 -1.61 1.48 -0.08
CA CYS A 126 -2.81 1.67 0.71
C CYS A 126 -2.48 2.05 2.15
N LEU A 127 -3.28 2.94 2.72
CA LEU A 127 -3.21 3.39 4.11
C LEU A 127 -4.58 3.24 4.77
N ARG A 128 -4.60 3.01 6.09
CA ARG A 128 -5.84 3.08 6.87
C ARG A 128 -6.10 4.53 7.30
N VAL A 129 -7.35 4.91 7.26
CA VAL A 129 -7.79 6.22 7.76
C VAL A 129 -8.10 6.12 9.25
N LYS A 130 -7.69 7.12 10.01
CA LYS A 130 -8.01 7.26 11.43
C LYS A 130 -8.68 8.60 11.70
N GLY A 131 -9.85 8.54 12.30
CA GLY A 131 -10.66 9.73 12.60
C GLY A 131 -11.61 10.12 11.46
N ASN A 132 -12.40 11.15 11.71
CA ASN A 132 -13.56 11.53 10.90
C ASN A 132 -13.40 12.90 10.19
N SER A 133 -12.17 13.37 10.00
CA SER A 133 -11.94 14.67 9.33
C SER A 133 -12.42 14.72 7.87
N MET A 134 -12.57 13.55 7.24
CA MET A 134 -13.05 13.42 5.86
C MET A 134 -14.48 12.90 5.76
N ALA A 135 -15.19 12.75 6.90
CA ALA A 135 -16.60 12.39 6.88
C ALA A 135 -17.44 13.52 6.26
N PRO A 136 -18.54 13.20 5.55
CA PRO A 136 -19.12 11.86 5.34
C PRO A 136 -18.49 11.06 4.17
N LEU A 137 -17.47 11.61 3.50
CA LEU A 137 -16.89 11.01 2.31
C LEU A 137 -16.01 9.80 2.62
N ILE A 138 -15.14 9.95 3.61
CA ILE A 138 -14.22 8.89 4.06
C ILE A 138 -14.31 8.83 5.59
N HIS A 139 -14.60 7.65 6.12
CA HIS A 139 -14.79 7.43 7.55
C HIS A 139 -13.58 6.76 8.20
N ASP A 140 -13.55 6.78 9.52
CA ASP A 140 -12.60 6.01 10.33
C ASP A 140 -12.58 4.54 9.92
N GLY A 141 -11.38 3.94 9.90
CA GLY A 141 -11.18 2.55 9.50
C GLY A 141 -11.21 2.27 7.99
N TYR A 142 -11.59 3.23 7.15
CA TYR A 142 -11.52 3.07 5.69
C TYR A 142 -10.08 2.92 5.22
N ILE A 143 -9.90 2.24 4.08
CA ILE A 143 -8.62 2.09 3.39
C ILE A 143 -8.64 3.02 2.18
N VAL A 144 -7.59 3.81 2.02
CA VAL A 144 -7.38 4.70 0.87
C VAL A 144 -6.19 4.24 0.06
N ALA A 145 -6.31 4.21 -1.26
CA ALA A 145 -5.18 4.01 -2.16
C ALA A 145 -4.55 5.36 -2.52
N VAL A 146 -3.25 5.43 -2.40
CA VAL A 146 -2.45 6.65 -2.55
C VAL A 146 -1.43 6.44 -3.66
N ASP A 147 -1.44 7.32 -4.63
CA ASP A 147 -0.46 7.39 -5.70
C ASP A 147 0.66 8.35 -5.30
N ALA A 148 1.80 7.81 -4.91
CA ALA A 148 2.96 8.58 -4.46
C ALA A 148 3.78 9.16 -5.62
N PHE A 149 3.45 8.88 -6.87
CA PHE A 149 4.03 9.54 -8.04
C PHE A 149 3.53 10.98 -8.15
N LEU A 150 2.27 11.23 -7.78
CA LEU A 150 1.58 12.51 -7.91
C LEU A 150 1.78 13.36 -6.65
N LYS A 151 2.79 14.24 -6.65
CA LYS A 151 3.15 15.12 -5.51
C LYS A 151 3.15 16.61 -5.86
N ASP A 152 2.98 16.95 -7.14
CA ASP A 152 3.00 18.33 -7.61
C ASP A 152 1.72 19.05 -7.19
N ARG A 153 1.85 19.99 -6.25
CA ARG A 153 0.73 20.74 -5.67
C ARG A 153 -0.11 21.46 -6.73
N ALA A 154 0.54 22.01 -7.74
CA ALA A 154 -0.17 22.76 -8.80
C ALA A 154 -1.12 21.88 -9.61
N LYS A 155 -0.83 20.58 -9.71
CA LYS A 155 -1.65 19.60 -10.42
C LYS A 155 -2.67 18.90 -9.54
N LEU A 156 -2.63 19.13 -8.24
CA LEU A 156 -3.45 18.45 -7.24
C LEU A 156 -4.55 19.33 -6.63
N ALA A 157 -4.78 20.50 -7.23
CA ALA A 157 -5.88 21.37 -6.80
C ALA A 157 -7.21 20.59 -6.82
N ASP A 158 -8.00 20.74 -5.76
CA ASP A 158 -9.27 20.04 -5.48
C ASP A 158 -9.18 18.51 -5.34
N CYS A 159 -7.98 17.93 -5.41
CA CYS A 159 -7.78 16.51 -5.12
C CYS A 159 -7.71 16.22 -3.62
N ILE A 160 -8.10 15.00 -3.24
CA ILE A 160 -7.81 14.48 -1.91
C ILE A 160 -6.36 13.99 -1.91
N VAL A 161 -5.60 14.41 -0.91
CA VAL A 161 -4.17 14.11 -0.80
C VAL A 161 -3.82 13.57 0.59
N ILE A 162 -2.74 12.82 0.64
CA ILE A 162 -2.04 12.54 1.87
C ILE A 162 -0.93 13.57 2.03
N ALA A 163 -0.95 14.30 3.12
CA ALA A 163 0.05 15.28 3.48
C ALA A 163 0.73 14.91 4.80
N TRP A 164 1.97 15.31 4.95
CA TRP A 164 2.75 15.08 6.14
C TRP A 164 3.33 16.40 6.66
N ASN A 165 3.34 16.54 7.98
CA ASN A 165 4.01 17.60 8.69
C ASN A 165 4.69 17.00 9.94
N LYS A 166 5.85 17.52 10.32
CA LYS A 166 6.64 16.97 11.45
C LYS A 166 5.90 17.07 12.79
N ASP A 167 5.08 18.09 12.98
CA ASP A 167 4.41 18.37 14.24
C ASP A 167 3.02 17.70 14.34
N VAL A 168 2.39 17.45 13.19
CA VAL A 168 1.02 16.91 13.08
C VAL A 168 1.04 15.44 12.67
N GLY A 169 2.06 15.00 11.92
CA GLY A 169 2.12 13.67 11.33
C GLY A 169 1.42 13.60 9.97
N LEU A 170 0.91 12.42 9.65
CA LEU A 170 0.16 12.16 8.40
C LEU A 170 -1.29 12.61 8.53
N THR A 171 -1.76 13.36 7.54
CA THR A 171 -3.16 13.75 7.41
C THR A 171 -3.71 13.45 6.03
N ILE A 172 -5.02 13.27 5.96
CA ILE A 172 -5.79 13.18 4.73
C ILE A 172 -6.70 14.41 4.63
N SER A 173 -6.66 15.10 3.51
CA SER A 173 -7.45 16.34 3.31
C SER A 173 -7.62 16.64 1.83
N ARG A 174 -8.56 17.51 1.49
CA ARG A 174 -8.65 18.09 0.16
C ARG A 174 -7.67 19.25 0.02
N LEU A 175 -6.82 19.21 -0.98
CA LEU A 175 -5.94 20.31 -1.31
C LEU A 175 -6.71 21.36 -2.10
N LYS A 176 -6.75 22.60 -1.60
CA LYS A 176 -7.31 23.74 -2.32
C LYS A 176 -6.28 24.85 -2.44
N ALA A 177 -6.36 25.60 -3.52
CA ALA A 177 -5.54 26.79 -3.72
C ALA A 177 -6.45 28.04 -3.67
N PHE A 178 -6.14 28.98 -2.78
CA PHE A 178 -6.81 30.26 -2.65
C PHE A 178 -5.76 31.39 -2.75
N ASP A 179 -5.89 32.25 -3.76
CA ASP A 179 -5.00 33.38 -3.98
C ASP A 179 -3.50 33.06 -3.93
N GLY A 180 -3.14 31.88 -4.46
CA GLY A 180 -1.76 31.40 -4.48
C GLY A 180 -1.28 30.78 -3.16
N VAL A 181 -2.19 30.53 -2.23
CA VAL A 181 -1.93 29.85 -0.97
C VAL A 181 -2.60 28.48 -0.98
N ASP A 182 -1.83 27.44 -0.73
CA ASP A 182 -2.34 26.07 -0.59
C ASP A 182 -2.96 25.89 0.79
N VAL A 183 -4.13 25.25 0.83
CA VAL A 183 -4.88 24.98 2.06
C VAL A 183 -5.33 23.52 2.06
N LEU A 184 -5.08 22.81 3.14
CA LEU A 184 -5.63 21.49 3.41
C LEU A 184 -7.00 21.66 4.07
N VAL A 185 -8.03 21.26 3.36
CA VAL A 185 -9.43 21.42 3.78
C VAL A 185 -10.02 20.05 4.09
N PRO A 186 -10.43 19.79 5.34
CA PRO A 186 -11.21 18.60 5.67
C PRO A 186 -12.60 18.65 5.05
N GLU A 187 -13.20 17.52 4.74
CA GLU A 187 -14.61 17.44 4.29
C GLU A 187 -15.58 17.68 5.44
N ASN A 188 -15.20 17.25 6.64
CA ASN A 188 -15.98 17.49 7.86
C ASN A 188 -15.75 18.90 8.37
N ARG A 189 -16.81 19.70 8.40
CA ARG A 189 -16.80 21.11 8.81
C ARG A 189 -16.48 21.35 10.29
N GLU A 190 -16.51 20.32 11.12
CA GLU A 190 -16.10 20.40 12.53
C GLU A 190 -14.59 20.51 12.69
N TYR A 191 -13.85 20.20 11.63
CA TYR A 191 -12.39 20.26 11.63
C TYR A 191 -11.89 21.53 10.92
N GLN A 192 -10.82 22.09 11.46
CA GLN A 192 -10.25 23.32 10.92
C GLN A 192 -9.39 23.04 9.69
N SER A 193 -9.47 23.92 8.71
CA SER A 193 -8.57 23.93 7.57
C SER A 193 -7.17 24.39 7.99
N VAL A 194 -6.15 23.84 7.33
CA VAL A 194 -4.75 24.14 7.62
C VAL A 194 -4.08 24.78 6.42
N THR A 195 -3.56 25.96 6.59
CA THR A 195 -2.79 26.65 5.56
C THR A 195 -1.41 26.04 5.42
N MET A 196 -1.03 25.66 4.21
CA MET A 196 0.30 25.19 3.89
C MET A 196 1.20 26.41 3.60
N GLY A 197 1.93 26.89 4.64
CA GLY A 197 2.83 28.02 4.50
C GLY A 197 3.96 27.80 3.48
N LYS A 198 4.66 28.89 3.15
CA LYS A 198 5.84 28.84 2.26
C LYS A 198 7.03 28.12 2.90
N ASP A 199 7.00 27.88 4.18
CA ASP A 199 8.10 27.35 5.02
C ASP A 199 8.38 25.86 4.81
N GLN A 200 7.75 25.21 3.82
CA GLN A 200 7.93 23.79 3.47
C GLN A 200 7.74 22.79 4.64
N THR A 201 7.03 23.20 5.70
CA THR A 201 6.72 22.33 6.84
C THR A 201 5.77 21.18 6.44
N TRP A 202 4.93 21.43 5.43
CA TRP A 202 4.02 20.46 4.84
C TRP A 202 4.56 19.85 3.56
N ARG A 203 4.48 18.52 3.43
CA ARG A 203 4.84 17.77 2.21
C ARG A 203 3.63 16.98 1.75
N ILE A 204 3.31 17.04 0.45
CA ILE A 204 2.36 16.13 -0.17
C ILE A 204 3.09 14.80 -0.44
N LEU A 205 2.55 13.71 0.07
CA LEU A 205 3.10 12.38 -0.11
C LEU A 205 2.45 11.64 -1.29
N GLY A 206 1.23 11.99 -1.65
CA GLY A 206 0.55 11.43 -2.81
C GLY A 206 -0.90 11.85 -2.93
N LYS A 207 -1.49 11.51 -4.07
CA LYS A 207 -2.91 11.71 -4.38
C LYS A 207 -3.69 10.48 -3.97
N VAL A 208 -4.84 10.66 -3.32
CA VAL A 208 -5.80 9.58 -3.09
C VAL A 208 -6.52 9.27 -4.40
N LEU A 209 -6.44 8.01 -4.85
CA LEU A 209 -7.06 7.53 -6.07
C LEU A 209 -8.50 7.06 -5.83
N TRP A 210 -8.67 6.23 -4.80
CA TRP A 210 -9.93 5.63 -4.39
C TRP A 210 -9.89 5.22 -2.92
N TRP A 211 -11.03 4.87 -2.37
CA TRP A 211 -11.16 4.35 -1.02
C TRP A 211 -12.20 3.25 -0.95
N ILE A 212 -12.05 2.38 0.05
CA ILE A 212 -12.99 1.32 0.38
C ILE A 212 -13.25 1.32 1.88
N GLY A 213 -14.47 1.02 2.27
CA GLY A 213 -14.88 0.88 3.66
C GLY A 213 -15.86 -0.27 3.81
N ARG A 214 -16.04 -0.73 5.05
CA ARG A 214 -17.10 -1.65 5.39
C ARG A 214 -18.26 -0.83 5.95
N SER A 215 -19.49 -1.17 5.56
CA SER A 215 -20.66 -0.74 6.31
C SER A 215 -20.76 -1.65 7.54
N ASP A 216 -20.77 -1.05 8.72
CA ASP A 216 -21.11 -1.75 9.96
C ASP A 216 -22.57 -2.16 9.99
#